data_a848aa49bded300e0ba778cbd1989241
#
_entry.id   a848aa49bded300e0ba778cbd1989241
#
_cell.length_a   1.000
_cell.length_b   1.000
_cell.length_c   1.000
_cell.angle_alpha   90.00
_cell.angle_beta   90.00
_cell.angle_gamma   90.00
#
_symmetry.space_group_name_H-M   'P 1'
#
loop_
_entity.id
_entity.type
_entity.pdbx_description
1 polymer ?
#
loop_
_entity_poly.entity_id
_entity_poly.type
_entity_poly.pdbx_seq_one_letter_code
_entity_poly.pdbx_strand_id
1 'polypeptide(L)'
;AKRGAPAHFSVISSVAGFGGLPKSLAYGPTKAALINLAETLYLDLHDLGVGISLVNPGFVATPLTAGNDFAMPALMSPEDAAQAILDGWARGDFEVHFPKRFTRVMKLLNLLPYRAYFPAVRRFTGM
;
A
#
# COMPACT_ATOMS: atom_id res chain seq x y z
N ALA A 1 10.59 -5.61 22.26
CA ALA A 1 11.50 -6.74 22.37
C ALA A 1 12.26 -6.70 23.70
N LYS A 2 12.82 -5.57 24.07
CA LYS A 2 13.55 -5.42 25.34
C LYS A 2 12.68 -5.61 26.59
N ARG A 3 11.38 -5.50 26.44
CA ARG A 3 10.42 -5.67 27.55
C ARG A 3 9.98 -7.12 27.74
N GLY A 4 10.53 -8.05 26.97
CA GLY A 4 10.10 -9.44 26.99
C GLY A 4 8.72 -9.69 26.42
N ALA A 5 8.04 -8.66 25.91
CA ALA A 5 6.74 -8.76 25.26
C ALA A 5 6.92 -8.65 23.74
N PRO A 6 6.02 -9.30 22.93
CA PRO A 6 6.06 -9.14 21.48
C PRO A 6 5.93 -7.66 21.09
N ALA A 7 6.73 -7.23 20.14
CA ALA A 7 6.66 -5.88 19.59
C ALA A 7 6.28 -5.96 18.12
N HIS A 8 5.42 -5.04 17.68
CA HIS A 8 4.98 -4.98 16.28
C HIS A 8 4.92 -3.52 15.83
N PHE A 9 5.45 -3.26 14.65
CA PHE A 9 5.43 -1.95 14.02
C PHE A 9 4.81 -2.07 12.63
N SER A 10 3.80 -1.25 12.35
CA SER A 10 3.10 -1.28 11.08
C SER A 10 3.27 0.05 10.36
N VAL A 11 3.70 -0.01 9.10
CA VAL A 11 3.89 1.16 8.25
C VAL A 11 2.70 1.27 7.31
N ILE A 12 2.04 2.43 7.29
CA ILE A 12 0.90 2.67 6.40
C ILE A 12 1.40 3.44 5.18
N SER A 13 1.37 2.79 4.04
CA SER A 13 1.71 3.40 2.76
C SER A 13 0.48 3.48 1.86
N SER A 14 0.59 3.10 0.60
CA SER A 14 -0.51 3.16 -0.38
C SER A 14 -0.12 2.41 -1.63
N VAL A 15 -1.12 1.98 -2.39
CA VAL A 15 -0.90 1.46 -3.75
C VAL A 15 -0.21 2.48 -4.66
N ALA A 16 -0.32 3.77 -4.36
CA ALA A 16 0.38 4.83 -5.10
C ALA A 16 1.90 4.70 -5.01
N GLY A 17 2.42 3.94 -4.04
CA GLY A 17 3.85 3.67 -3.91
C GLY A 17 4.35 2.49 -4.74
N PHE A 18 3.46 1.74 -5.41
CA PHE A 18 3.88 0.58 -6.21
C PHE A 18 4.64 0.96 -7.48
N GLY A 19 4.30 2.10 -8.08
CA GLY A 19 4.94 2.59 -9.30
C GLY A 19 4.48 3.99 -9.60
N GLY A 20 5.11 4.66 -10.57
CA GLY A 20 4.77 6.03 -10.92
C GLY A 20 3.37 6.16 -11.50
N LEU A 21 2.62 7.12 -11.01
CA LEU A 21 1.27 7.44 -11.45
C LEU A 21 1.17 8.91 -11.86
N PRO A 22 0.24 9.26 -12.78
CA PRO A 22 0.04 10.65 -13.16
C PRO A 22 -0.38 11.51 -11.96
N LYS A 23 0.07 12.76 -11.94
CA LYS A 23 -0.30 13.75 -10.92
C LYS A 23 0.05 13.34 -9.49
N SER A 24 1.12 12.57 -9.32
CA SER A 24 1.52 12.03 -8.03
C SER A 24 3.00 12.29 -7.73
N LEU A 25 3.46 13.53 -8.00
CA LEU A 25 4.88 13.88 -7.89
C LEU A 25 5.41 13.82 -6.46
N ALA A 26 4.58 14.14 -5.47
CA ALA A 26 4.98 14.10 -4.07
C ALA A 26 4.44 12.87 -3.36
N TYR A 27 3.17 12.56 -3.57
CA TYR A 27 2.48 11.47 -2.85
C TYR A 27 3.06 10.11 -3.21
N GLY A 28 3.23 9.83 -4.51
CA GLY A 28 3.78 8.55 -4.97
C GLY A 28 5.16 8.26 -4.42
N PRO A 29 6.16 9.15 -4.66
CA PRO A 29 7.50 8.94 -4.13
C PRO A 29 7.56 8.82 -2.62
N THR A 30 6.75 9.60 -1.88
CA THR A 30 6.68 9.51 -0.43
C THR A 30 6.20 8.12 0.02
N LYS A 31 5.16 7.59 -0.62
CA LYS A 31 4.62 6.28 -0.31
C LYS A 31 5.56 5.16 -0.73
N ALA A 32 6.26 5.32 -1.86
CA ALA A 32 7.30 4.37 -2.27
C ALA A 32 8.44 4.31 -1.26
N ALA A 33 8.83 5.46 -0.70
CA ALA A 33 9.84 5.50 0.35
C ALA A 33 9.39 4.75 1.60
N LEU A 34 8.12 4.84 1.98
CA LEU A 34 7.58 4.09 3.12
C LEU A 34 7.58 2.58 2.87
N ILE A 35 7.30 2.14 1.65
CA ILE A 35 7.37 0.72 1.29
C ILE A 35 8.80 0.23 1.46
N ASN A 36 9.78 0.96 0.91
CA ASN A 36 11.19 0.61 1.05
C ASN A 36 11.61 0.57 2.52
N LEU A 37 11.16 1.54 3.30
CA LEU A 37 11.45 1.58 4.74
C LEU A 37 10.93 0.34 5.45
N ALA A 38 9.69 -0.07 5.18
CA ALA A 38 9.11 -1.25 5.80
C ALA A 38 9.88 -2.52 5.45
N GLU A 39 10.30 -2.65 4.20
CA GLU A 39 11.12 -3.77 3.75
C GLU A 39 12.45 -3.82 4.50
N THR A 40 13.12 -2.67 4.61
CA THR A 40 14.39 -2.55 5.32
C THR A 40 14.22 -2.88 6.81
N LEU A 41 13.18 -2.35 7.43
CA LEU A 41 12.90 -2.62 8.84
C LEU A 41 12.64 -4.12 9.07
N TYR A 42 11.93 -4.77 8.16
CA TYR A 42 11.69 -6.20 8.26
C TYR A 42 13.02 -6.98 8.24
N LEU A 43 13.88 -6.64 7.26
CA LEU A 43 15.17 -7.33 7.11
C LEU A 43 16.07 -7.12 8.34
N ASP A 44 16.07 -5.91 8.90
CA ASP A 44 16.95 -5.57 10.00
C ASP A 44 16.44 -6.06 11.37
N LEU A 45 15.12 -6.09 11.56
CA LEU A 45 14.55 -6.28 12.90
C LEU A 45 13.82 -7.62 13.08
N HIS A 46 13.53 -8.35 12.03
CA HIS A 46 12.76 -9.59 12.13
C HIS A 46 13.43 -10.58 13.09
N ASP A 47 14.74 -10.79 12.95
CA ASP A 47 15.49 -11.74 13.76
C ASP A 47 15.64 -11.27 15.21
N LEU A 48 15.36 -10.01 15.50
CA LEU A 48 15.37 -9.45 16.85
C LEU A 48 14.01 -9.58 17.54
N GLY A 49 13.07 -10.28 16.93
CA GLY A 49 11.75 -10.52 17.51
C GLY A 49 10.76 -9.37 17.36
N VAL A 50 11.03 -8.42 16.46
CA VAL A 50 10.12 -7.30 16.18
C VAL A 50 9.32 -7.63 14.91
N GLY A 51 8.00 -7.69 15.03
CA GLY A 51 7.11 -7.87 13.89
C GLY A 51 6.99 -6.56 13.09
N ILE A 52 7.13 -6.66 11.78
CA ILE A 52 6.97 -5.51 10.88
C ILE A 52 5.89 -5.86 9.87
N SER A 53 4.97 -4.94 9.63
CA SER A 53 4.00 -5.09 8.56
C SER A 53 3.87 -3.80 7.77
N LEU A 54 3.45 -3.95 6.52
CA LEU A 54 3.25 -2.87 5.56
C LEU A 54 1.79 -2.89 5.13
N VAL A 55 1.09 -1.77 5.29
CA VAL A 55 -0.31 -1.66 4.87
C VAL A 55 -0.36 -0.76 3.64
N ASN A 56 -0.87 -1.30 2.54
CA ASN A 56 -1.02 -0.59 1.27
C ASN A 56 -2.49 -0.53 0.89
N PRO A 57 -3.23 0.47 1.38
CA PRO A 57 -4.63 0.64 0.99
C PRO A 57 -4.75 1.21 -0.42
N GLY A 58 -5.83 0.85 -1.10
CA GLY A 58 -6.32 1.56 -2.26
C GLY A 58 -7.10 2.80 -1.82
N PHE A 59 -8.20 3.10 -2.51
CA PHE A 59 -9.02 4.26 -2.14
C PHE A 59 -9.98 3.90 -1.00
N VAL A 60 -9.93 4.70 0.07
CA VAL A 60 -10.82 4.55 1.22
C VAL A 60 -11.62 5.84 1.35
N ALA A 61 -12.93 5.71 1.57
CA ALA A 61 -13.84 6.84 1.71
C ALA A 61 -13.57 7.57 3.04
N THR A 62 -12.83 8.65 2.98
CA THR A 62 -12.48 9.49 4.13
C THR A 62 -12.65 10.96 3.74
N PRO A 63 -12.66 11.91 4.69
CA PRO A 63 -12.63 13.32 4.33
C PRO A 63 -11.49 13.71 3.41
N LEU A 64 -10.36 13.03 3.50
CA LEU A 64 -9.21 13.28 2.64
C LEU A 64 -9.48 12.94 1.17
N THR A 65 -10.23 11.85 0.90
CA THR A 65 -10.57 11.44 -0.47
C THR A 65 -11.81 12.13 -1.01
N ALA A 66 -12.65 12.69 -0.16
CA ALA A 66 -13.92 13.32 -0.57
C ALA A 66 -13.72 14.52 -1.50
N GLY A 67 -12.54 15.17 -1.43
CA GLY A 67 -12.22 16.31 -2.30
C GLY A 67 -11.56 15.96 -3.62
N ASN A 68 -11.33 14.67 -3.89
CA ASN A 68 -10.68 14.24 -5.12
C ASN A 68 -11.64 14.40 -6.30
N ASP A 69 -11.12 14.93 -7.41
CA ASP A 69 -11.88 15.15 -8.65
C ASP A 69 -11.60 14.09 -9.72
N PHE A 70 -10.87 13.03 -9.36
CA PHE A 70 -10.57 11.93 -10.27
C PHE A 70 -11.30 10.65 -9.83
N ALA A 71 -11.41 9.69 -10.76
CA ALA A 71 -12.02 8.41 -10.47
C ALA A 71 -11.24 7.64 -9.41
N MET A 72 -11.97 7.06 -8.45
CA MET A 72 -11.39 6.25 -7.39
C MET A 72 -11.90 4.81 -7.51
N PRO A 73 -11.22 3.97 -8.31
CA PRO A 73 -11.68 2.60 -8.52
C PRO A 73 -11.68 1.81 -7.21
N ALA A 74 -12.71 0.98 -7.03
CA ALA A 74 -12.85 0.10 -5.88
C ALA A 74 -12.77 0.84 -4.54
N LEU A 75 -13.43 1.99 -4.43
CA LEU A 75 -13.50 2.76 -3.17
C LEU A 75 -14.07 1.89 -2.06
N MET A 76 -13.37 1.83 -0.92
CA MET A 76 -13.77 1.06 0.26
C MET A 76 -14.31 1.96 1.35
N SER A 77 -15.18 1.41 2.20
CA SER A 77 -15.57 2.08 3.44
C SER A 77 -14.42 2.03 4.45
N PRO A 78 -14.33 3.00 5.37
CA PRO A 78 -13.33 2.96 6.45
C PRO A 78 -13.46 1.69 7.31
N GLU A 79 -14.67 1.21 7.53
CA GLU A 79 -14.94 0.02 8.34
C GLU A 79 -14.36 -1.24 7.68
N ASP A 80 -14.57 -1.39 6.37
CA ASP A 80 -14.01 -2.53 5.62
C ASP A 80 -12.50 -2.46 5.56
N ALA A 81 -11.93 -1.27 5.41
CA ALA A 81 -10.50 -1.07 5.41
C ALA A 81 -9.89 -1.45 6.77
N ALA A 82 -10.51 -1.01 7.86
CA ALA A 82 -10.06 -1.35 9.20
C ALA A 82 -10.11 -2.86 9.44
N GLN A 83 -11.18 -3.52 9.00
CA GLN A 83 -11.30 -4.97 9.16
C GLN A 83 -10.22 -5.70 8.36
N ALA A 84 -9.91 -5.25 7.16
CA ALA A 84 -8.85 -5.85 6.34
C ALA A 84 -7.49 -5.74 7.04
N ILE A 85 -7.21 -4.61 7.70
CA ILE A 85 -5.96 -4.42 8.45
C ILE A 85 -5.91 -5.38 9.65
N LEU A 86 -6.99 -5.47 10.42
CA LEU A 86 -7.05 -6.36 11.59
C LEU A 86 -6.87 -7.81 11.17
N ASP A 87 -7.52 -8.24 10.09
CA ASP A 87 -7.40 -9.60 9.58
C ASP A 87 -5.97 -9.90 9.11
N GLY A 88 -5.32 -8.95 8.45
CA GLY A 88 -3.94 -9.10 8.01
C GLY A 88 -2.98 -9.23 9.19
N TRP A 89 -3.15 -8.41 10.20
CA TRP A 89 -2.35 -8.51 11.43
C TRP A 89 -2.57 -9.85 12.13
N ALA A 90 -3.82 -10.31 12.19
CA ALA A 90 -4.15 -11.59 12.82
C ALA A 90 -3.50 -12.78 12.10
N ARG A 91 -3.36 -12.71 10.77
CA ARG A 91 -2.68 -13.75 9.99
C ARG A 91 -1.16 -13.66 10.06
N GLY A 92 -0.61 -12.55 10.55
CA GLY A 92 0.83 -12.30 10.56
C GLY A 92 1.41 -11.96 9.19
N ASP A 93 0.61 -11.43 8.29
CA ASP A 93 1.06 -11.05 6.95
C ASP A 93 2.06 -9.90 7.03
N PHE A 94 3.13 -9.95 6.23
CA PHE A 94 4.01 -8.77 6.08
C PHE A 94 3.28 -7.66 5.36
N GLU A 95 2.71 -7.95 4.20
CA GLU A 95 1.97 -6.94 3.43
C GLU A 95 0.47 -7.17 3.55
N VAL A 96 -0.24 -6.09 3.94
CA VAL A 96 -1.70 -6.04 3.97
C VAL A 96 -2.14 -5.04 2.91
N HIS A 97 -2.81 -5.51 1.87
CA HIS A 97 -3.30 -4.65 0.79
C HIS A 97 -4.76 -4.95 0.50
N PHE A 98 -5.52 -3.92 0.18
CA PHE A 98 -6.96 -4.03 -0.04
C PHE A 98 -7.49 -2.85 -0.86
N PRO A 99 -8.58 -3.01 -1.59
CA PRO A 99 -9.25 -4.29 -1.86
C PRO A 99 -8.40 -5.13 -2.82
N LYS A 100 -8.37 -6.42 -2.62
CA LYS A 100 -7.49 -7.35 -3.36
C LYS A 100 -7.68 -7.26 -4.87
N ARG A 101 -8.90 -7.10 -5.31
CA ARG A 101 -9.24 -7.01 -6.72
C ARG A 101 -8.51 -5.85 -7.40
N PHE A 102 -8.44 -4.71 -6.73
CA PHE A 102 -7.77 -3.52 -7.24
C PHE A 102 -6.25 -3.59 -7.06
N THR A 103 -5.80 -3.96 -5.86
CA THR A 103 -4.37 -3.97 -5.53
C THR A 103 -3.60 -5.00 -6.33
N ARG A 104 -4.20 -6.15 -6.65
CA ARG A 104 -3.57 -7.17 -7.50
C ARG A 104 -3.36 -6.66 -8.91
N VAL A 105 -4.31 -5.89 -9.46
CA VAL A 105 -4.15 -5.26 -10.77
C VAL A 105 -3.00 -4.26 -10.74
N MET A 106 -2.91 -3.45 -9.70
CA MET A 106 -1.82 -2.47 -9.54
C MET A 106 -0.46 -3.14 -9.41
N LYS A 107 -0.38 -4.24 -8.67
CA LYS A 107 0.86 -5.01 -8.56
C LYS A 107 1.26 -5.65 -9.90
N LEU A 108 0.28 -6.16 -10.64
CA LEU A 108 0.54 -6.75 -11.95
C LEU A 108 1.07 -5.70 -12.94
N LEU A 109 0.51 -4.50 -12.93
CA LEU A 109 1.02 -3.39 -13.74
C LEU A 109 2.48 -3.10 -13.43
N ASN A 110 2.86 -3.17 -12.17
CA ASN A 110 4.22 -2.88 -11.74
C ASN A 110 5.25 -3.93 -12.18
N LEU A 111 4.80 -5.10 -12.63
CA LEU A 111 5.69 -6.12 -13.20
C LEU A 111 6.06 -5.84 -14.64
N LEU A 112 5.36 -4.93 -15.31
CA LEU A 112 5.61 -4.63 -16.72
C LEU A 112 6.90 -3.85 -16.88
N PRO A 113 7.67 -4.08 -17.97
CA PRO A 113 8.76 -3.18 -18.31
C PRO A 113 8.20 -1.81 -18.66
N TYR A 114 9.02 -0.77 -18.58
CA TYR A 114 8.55 0.61 -18.79
C TYR A 114 7.86 0.80 -20.13
N ARG A 115 8.32 0.12 -21.18
CA ARG A 115 7.72 0.18 -22.52
C ARG A 115 6.22 -0.17 -22.52
N ALA A 116 5.83 -1.10 -21.64
CA ALA A 116 4.44 -1.53 -21.48
C ALA A 116 3.76 -0.79 -20.33
N TYR A 117 4.52 -0.47 -19.28
CA TYR A 117 3.98 0.16 -18.07
C TYR A 117 3.37 1.54 -18.36
N PHE A 118 4.13 2.41 -19.03
CA PHE A 118 3.64 3.77 -19.30
C PHE A 118 2.38 3.80 -20.17
N PRO A 119 2.31 3.08 -21.29
CA PRO A 119 1.04 3.03 -22.05
C PRO A 119 -0.11 2.43 -21.24
N ALA A 120 0.14 1.38 -20.46
CA ALA A 120 -0.89 0.73 -19.66
C ALA A 120 -1.44 1.67 -18.59
N VAL A 121 -0.57 2.39 -17.89
CA VAL A 121 -0.99 3.34 -16.86
C VAL A 121 -1.77 4.50 -17.46
N ARG A 122 -1.32 5.04 -18.59
CA ARG A 122 -2.04 6.12 -19.28
C ARG A 122 -3.45 5.69 -19.66
N ARG A 123 -3.60 4.49 -20.20
CA ARG A 123 -4.89 3.95 -20.58
C ARG A 123 -5.77 3.69 -19.36
N PHE A 124 -5.19 3.10 -18.31
CA PHE A 124 -5.91 2.78 -17.07
C PHE A 124 -6.40 4.03 -16.36
N THR A 125 -5.63 5.12 -16.38
CA THR A 125 -5.97 6.39 -15.71
C THR A 125 -6.74 7.35 -16.63
N GLY A 126 -6.99 6.99 -17.87
CA GLY A 126 -7.76 7.82 -18.79
C GLY A 126 -6.98 8.98 -19.39
N MET A 127 -5.68 8.89 -19.42
CA MET A 127 -4.83 9.93 -20.03
C MET A 127 -4.63 9.73 -21.51
#